data_306f49a2b368af73e20ddc02d1d07b9c
#
_entry.id   306f49a2b368af73e20ddc02d1d07b9c
#
_cell.length_a   1.000
_cell.length_b   1.000
_cell.length_c   1.000
_cell.angle_alpha   90.00
_cell.angle_beta   90.00
_cell.angle_gamma   90.00
#
_symmetry.space_group_name_H-M   'P 1'
#
loop_
_entity.id
_entity.type
_entity.pdbx_description
1 polymer ?
#
loop_
_entity_poly.entity_id
_entity_poly.type
_entity_poly.pdbx_seq_one_letter_code
_entity_poly.pdbx_strand_id
1 'polypeptide(L)'
;SSGQAAATFAILNLAASGDHIVSSPRLYGGTYNLLHYTLAKLGIEVSFVEDPDDLDSWRAAVRPNTKAFFGETISNPKIDVLDIPGVSAVAHENGVPLIVDNTVATPYLIQPLAHGADIVVHSATKYLGGHGSAIAGVIVDGGTFDWTNGNFPGFTEPDPSYHGVVFADLGAPAFALKARVQLLRDLGSALSPFNAFLIAQGLETLSLRVERHVANAQRIAEFLEAHPDVVSVNYAGLPSSPWYELGRKIAPRGTGAVLSFELAGGIEAGKAFVDALTLHSHVANIGDVRSLVIHPASTTHQQLTAEEQLATGVTPGLVRLAVGIEGIDD
;
A
#
# COMPACT_ATOMS: atom_id res chain seq x y z
N SER A 1 15.57 -2.18 -2.95
CA SER A 1 15.55 -3.24 -3.97
C SER A 1 14.13 -3.68 -4.33
N SER A 2 13.15 -3.50 -3.44
CA SER A 2 11.74 -3.90 -3.65
C SER A 2 10.82 -3.03 -2.78
N GLY A 3 9.49 -3.08 -3.03
CA GLY A 3 8.51 -2.43 -2.16
C GLY A 3 8.57 -2.97 -0.74
N GLN A 4 8.77 -4.27 -0.60
CA GLN A 4 8.90 -4.90 0.72
C GLN A 4 10.15 -4.42 1.48
N ALA A 5 11.28 -4.22 0.77
CA ALA A 5 12.48 -3.62 1.37
C ALA A 5 12.22 -2.15 1.77
N ALA A 6 11.47 -1.39 0.97
CA ALA A 6 11.12 -0.01 1.30
C ALA A 6 10.26 0.07 2.57
N ALA A 7 9.20 -0.73 2.68
CA ALA A 7 8.37 -0.80 3.88
C ALA A 7 9.19 -1.23 5.12
N THR A 8 10.01 -2.28 4.97
CA THR A 8 10.89 -2.76 6.05
C THR A 8 11.84 -1.67 6.53
N PHE A 9 12.50 -0.97 5.61
CA PHE A 9 13.46 0.08 5.98
C PHE A 9 12.77 1.32 6.56
N ALA A 10 11.58 1.68 6.05
CA ALA A 10 10.82 2.78 6.63
C ALA A 10 10.50 2.52 8.12
N ILE A 11 10.14 1.29 8.47
CA ILE A 11 9.83 0.90 9.85
C ILE A 11 11.11 0.76 10.70
N LEU A 12 12.11 0.01 10.22
CA LEU A 12 13.35 -0.20 10.99
C LEU A 12 14.19 1.07 11.18
N ASN A 13 13.94 2.10 10.39
CA ASN A 13 14.58 3.41 10.57
C ASN A 13 14.06 4.15 11.82
N LEU A 14 12.87 3.76 12.32
CA LEU A 14 12.18 4.37 13.44
C LEU A 14 12.10 3.47 14.67
N ALA A 15 11.93 2.17 14.47
CA ALA A 15 11.62 1.20 15.51
C ALA A 15 12.73 0.15 15.67
N ALA A 16 13.01 -0.21 16.91
CA ALA A 16 13.94 -1.25 17.32
C ALA A 16 13.24 -2.26 18.25
N SER A 17 13.98 -3.24 18.76
CA SER A 17 13.45 -4.20 19.75
C SER A 17 12.91 -3.48 20.98
N GLY A 18 11.67 -3.80 21.35
CA GLY A 18 10.92 -3.16 22.43
C GLY A 18 10.01 -2.01 21.98
N ASP A 19 10.09 -1.59 20.72
CA ASP A 19 9.20 -0.57 20.15
C ASP A 19 7.91 -1.16 19.58
N HIS A 20 6.96 -0.28 19.28
CA HIS A 20 5.62 -0.62 18.84
C HIS A 20 5.20 0.18 17.61
N ILE A 21 4.42 -0.46 16.72
CA ILE A 21 3.80 0.13 15.53
C ILE A 21 2.29 -0.05 15.59
N VAL A 22 1.53 0.97 15.20
CA VAL A 22 0.08 0.87 14.96
C VAL A 22 -0.16 0.75 13.45
N SER A 23 -0.96 -0.20 13.02
CA SER A 23 -1.20 -0.43 11.59
C SER A 23 -2.66 -0.71 11.25
N SER A 24 -3.07 -0.29 10.06
CA SER A 24 -4.27 -0.86 9.43
C SER A 24 -4.10 -2.36 9.24
N PRO A 25 -5.14 -3.19 9.43
CA PRO A 25 -5.13 -4.60 9.03
C PRO A 25 -5.34 -4.80 7.52
N ARG A 26 -5.83 -3.76 6.82
CA ARG A 26 -6.19 -3.80 5.40
C ARG A 26 -4.94 -3.51 4.56
N LEU A 27 -4.09 -4.52 4.36
CA LEU A 27 -2.78 -4.41 3.73
C LEU A 27 -2.57 -5.50 2.68
N TYR A 28 -1.62 -5.24 1.80
CA TYR A 28 -1.01 -6.30 1.00
C TYR A 28 -0.52 -7.45 1.89
N GLY A 29 -0.82 -8.69 1.51
CA GLY A 29 -0.50 -9.87 2.33
C GLY A 29 0.97 -9.99 2.73
N GLY A 30 1.90 -9.56 1.87
CA GLY A 30 3.33 -9.53 2.21
C GLY A 30 3.67 -8.52 3.31
N THR A 31 3.01 -7.36 3.30
CA THR A 31 3.18 -6.32 4.34
C THR A 31 2.53 -6.77 5.65
N TYR A 32 1.35 -7.38 5.58
CA TYR A 32 0.72 -7.99 6.76
C TYR A 32 1.65 -9.02 7.41
N ASN A 33 2.22 -9.93 6.61
CA ASN A 33 3.16 -10.95 7.12
C ASN A 33 4.44 -10.33 7.69
N LEU A 34 4.96 -9.27 7.07
CA LEU A 34 6.10 -8.50 7.61
C LEU A 34 5.78 -7.99 9.01
N LEU A 35 4.65 -7.29 9.14
CA LEU A 35 4.23 -6.66 10.40
C LEU A 35 3.91 -7.69 11.47
N HIS A 36 3.11 -8.69 11.14
CA HIS A 36 2.59 -9.65 12.13
C HIS A 36 3.62 -10.70 12.58
N TYR A 37 4.42 -11.23 11.64
CA TYR A 37 5.30 -12.37 11.93
C TYR A 37 6.78 -12.01 11.94
N THR A 38 7.23 -11.16 11.00
CA THR A 38 8.66 -10.93 10.83
C THR A 38 9.18 -9.90 11.83
N LEU A 39 8.49 -8.78 12.02
CA LEU A 39 8.87 -7.76 13.00
C LEU A 39 8.82 -8.28 14.43
N ALA A 40 7.88 -9.17 14.76
CA ALA A 40 7.81 -9.83 16.07
C ALA A 40 9.11 -10.60 16.41
N LYS A 41 9.76 -11.23 15.39
CA LYS A 41 11.06 -11.91 15.58
C LYS A 41 12.21 -10.93 15.82
N LEU A 42 12.05 -9.66 15.46
CA LEU A 42 12.98 -8.58 15.72
C LEU A 42 12.66 -7.84 17.04
N GLY A 43 11.64 -8.29 17.77
CA GLY A 43 11.21 -7.69 19.03
C GLY A 43 10.39 -6.42 18.87
N ILE A 44 9.88 -6.12 17.67
CA ILE A 44 8.98 -4.99 17.40
C ILE A 44 7.55 -5.50 17.45
N GLU A 45 6.73 -4.91 18.30
CA GLU A 45 5.31 -5.25 18.42
C GLU A 45 4.46 -4.45 17.43
N VAL A 46 3.39 -5.05 16.93
CA VAL A 46 2.43 -4.37 16.04
C VAL A 46 1.01 -4.59 16.55
N SER A 47 0.26 -3.49 16.71
CA SER A 47 -1.18 -3.53 16.93
C SER A 47 -1.89 -3.18 15.63
N PHE A 48 -2.72 -4.09 15.15
CA PHE A 48 -3.65 -3.79 14.07
C PHE A 48 -4.91 -3.17 14.67
N VAL A 49 -5.34 -2.04 14.11
CA VAL A 49 -6.58 -1.38 14.54
C VAL A 49 -7.79 -2.27 14.21
N GLU A 50 -8.82 -2.20 15.04
CA GLU A 50 -10.03 -3.00 14.84
C GLU A 50 -10.82 -2.53 13.63
N ASP A 51 -11.04 -1.22 13.52
CA ASP A 51 -11.67 -0.57 12.36
C ASP A 51 -10.81 0.59 11.84
N PRO A 52 -10.18 0.46 10.66
CA PRO A 52 -9.38 1.52 10.08
C PRO A 52 -10.17 2.77 9.67
N ASP A 53 -11.48 2.68 9.51
CA ASP A 53 -12.35 3.80 9.16
C ASP A 53 -12.78 4.60 10.41
N ASP A 54 -12.52 4.06 11.62
CA ASP A 54 -12.77 4.74 12.90
C ASP A 54 -11.46 5.26 13.52
N LEU A 55 -11.33 6.59 13.63
CA LEU A 55 -10.15 7.23 14.20
C LEU A 55 -9.95 6.92 15.70
N ASP A 56 -11.00 6.61 16.43
CA ASP A 56 -10.88 6.20 17.84
C ASP A 56 -10.26 4.81 17.96
N SER A 57 -10.46 3.94 16.98
CA SER A 57 -9.77 2.66 16.87
C SER A 57 -8.23 2.83 16.75
N TRP A 58 -7.78 3.84 15.99
CA TRP A 58 -6.36 4.20 15.91
C TRP A 58 -5.82 4.76 17.23
N ARG A 59 -6.58 5.65 17.91
CA ARG A 59 -6.20 6.18 19.22
C ARG A 59 -6.08 5.09 20.27
N ALA A 60 -7.02 4.15 20.31
CA ALA A 60 -7.05 3.05 21.27
C ALA A 60 -5.86 2.08 21.13
N ALA A 61 -5.28 1.98 19.92
CA ALA A 61 -4.14 1.11 19.66
C ALA A 61 -2.78 1.71 20.09
N VAL A 62 -2.71 3.00 20.42
CA VAL A 62 -1.46 3.69 20.78
C VAL A 62 -0.94 3.19 22.14
N ARG A 63 0.39 3.05 22.21
CA ARG A 63 1.13 2.69 23.44
C ARG A 63 2.26 3.69 23.69
N PRO A 64 2.81 3.77 24.93
CA PRO A 64 3.92 4.68 25.22
C PRO A 64 5.18 4.49 24.35
N ASN A 65 5.39 3.28 23.84
CA ASN A 65 6.51 2.90 22.98
C ASN A 65 6.15 2.87 21.48
N THR A 66 5.00 3.45 21.07
CA THR A 66 4.62 3.56 19.65
C THR A 66 5.59 4.49 18.92
N LYS A 67 6.07 4.07 17.74
CA LYS A 67 7.04 4.81 16.92
C LYS A 67 6.51 5.26 15.56
N ALA A 68 5.47 4.61 15.04
CA ALA A 68 4.86 5.01 13.77
C ALA A 68 3.46 4.43 13.62
N PHE A 69 2.70 5.07 12.74
CA PHE A 69 1.49 4.48 12.16
C PHE A 69 1.81 4.02 10.74
N PHE A 70 1.12 2.95 10.28
CA PHE A 70 1.28 2.40 8.94
C PHE A 70 -0.06 2.09 8.29
N GLY A 71 -0.22 2.45 7.00
CA GLY A 71 -1.40 2.11 6.20
C GLY A 71 -1.13 2.16 4.71
N GLU A 72 -2.09 1.68 3.90
CA GLU A 72 -2.08 1.78 2.44
C GLU A 72 -3.11 2.81 1.99
N THR A 73 -2.78 3.67 1.02
CA THR A 73 -3.71 4.68 0.47
C THR A 73 -4.98 4.06 -0.08
N ILE A 74 -4.81 2.98 -0.83
CA ILE A 74 -5.88 2.13 -1.36
C ILE A 74 -5.46 0.70 -1.06
N SER A 75 -6.24 0.03 -0.24
CA SER A 75 -5.92 -1.30 0.23
C SER A 75 -6.07 -2.37 -0.85
N ASN A 76 -5.43 -3.52 -0.64
CA ASN A 76 -5.54 -4.67 -1.52
C ASN A 76 -5.63 -5.95 -0.67
N PRO A 77 -6.72 -6.76 -0.75
CA PRO A 77 -7.70 -6.82 -1.86
C PRO A 77 -9.02 -6.05 -1.66
N LYS A 78 -9.27 -5.40 -0.51
CA LYS A 78 -10.58 -4.79 -0.21
C LYS A 78 -10.87 -3.51 -0.99
N ILE A 79 -9.85 -2.81 -1.50
CA ILE A 79 -9.97 -1.59 -2.32
C ILE A 79 -10.66 -0.43 -1.57
N ASP A 80 -10.54 -0.39 -0.28
CA ASP A 80 -10.94 0.74 0.57
C ASP A 80 -9.88 1.85 0.57
N VAL A 81 -10.31 3.05 0.94
CA VAL A 81 -9.46 4.26 0.91
C VAL A 81 -9.18 4.70 2.35
N LEU A 82 -7.91 4.87 2.68
CA LEU A 82 -7.47 5.37 4.00
C LEU A 82 -7.78 6.86 4.15
N ASP A 83 -8.37 7.26 5.27
CA ASP A 83 -8.47 8.67 5.66
C ASP A 83 -7.10 9.20 6.14
N ILE A 84 -6.23 9.49 5.17
CA ILE A 84 -4.86 9.95 5.44
C ILE A 84 -4.86 11.19 6.36
N PRO A 85 -5.65 12.26 6.11
CA PRO A 85 -5.70 13.40 6.98
C PRO A 85 -6.09 13.07 8.43
N GLY A 86 -7.13 12.24 8.61
CA GLY A 86 -7.60 11.86 9.93
C GLY A 86 -6.58 11.00 10.68
N VAL A 87 -6.05 9.98 10.03
CA VAL A 87 -5.06 9.07 10.64
C VAL A 87 -3.75 9.80 10.94
N SER A 88 -3.32 10.70 10.05
CA SER A 88 -2.14 11.55 10.27
C SER A 88 -2.32 12.45 11.49
N ALA A 89 -3.49 13.07 11.65
CA ALA A 89 -3.76 13.90 12.83
C ALA A 89 -3.62 13.09 14.13
N VAL A 90 -4.16 11.87 14.17
CA VAL A 90 -4.04 10.98 15.35
C VAL A 90 -2.58 10.57 15.59
N ALA A 91 -1.80 10.29 14.54
CA ALA A 91 -0.38 9.99 14.68
C ALA A 91 0.39 11.17 15.29
N HIS A 92 0.17 12.37 14.75
CA HIS A 92 0.83 13.60 15.23
C HIS A 92 0.40 14.01 16.64
N GLU A 93 -0.86 13.80 17.04
CA GLU A 93 -1.31 13.96 18.44
C GLU A 93 -0.44 13.15 19.42
N ASN A 94 0.13 12.03 18.97
CA ASN A 94 0.97 11.15 19.76
C ASN A 94 2.48 11.33 19.46
N GLY A 95 2.86 12.33 18.67
CA GLY A 95 4.24 12.64 18.33
C GLY A 95 4.95 11.56 17.50
N VAL A 96 4.20 10.81 16.68
CA VAL A 96 4.74 9.77 15.80
C VAL A 96 4.35 10.03 14.34
N PRO A 97 5.19 9.60 13.36
CA PRO A 97 4.90 9.80 11.95
C PRO A 97 3.89 8.77 11.43
N LEU A 98 3.19 9.15 10.36
CA LEU A 98 2.41 8.26 9.51
C LEU A 98 3.22 7.83 8.29
N ILE A 99 3.44 6.53 8.14
CA ILE A 99 4.00 5.89 6.94
C ILE A 99 2.85 5.39 6.07
N VAL A 100 2.84 5.77 4.80
CA VAL A 100 1.79 5.36 3.87
C VAL A 100 2.38 4.63 2.67
N ASP A 101 1.90 3.41 2.39
CA ASP A 101 2.18 2.74 1.12
C ASP A 101 1.22 3.26 0.05
N ASN A 102 1.77 3.94 -0.95
CA ASN A 102 1.04 4.57 -2.04
C ASN A 102 1.17 3.81 -3.37
N THR A 103 1.42 2.53 -3.30
CA THR A 103 1.69 1.69 -4.49
C THR A 103 0.53 1.66 -5.47
N VAL A 104 -0.71 1.50 -4.98
CA VAL A 104 -1.91 1.35 -5.85
C VAL A 104 -2.30 2.69 -6.46
N ALA A 105 -2.30 3.76 -5.67
CA ALA A 105 -2.70 5.08 -6.13
C ALA A 105 -1.63 5.77 -7.00
N THR A 106 -0.36 5.50 -6.78
CA THR A 106 0.76 6.24 -7.37
C THR A 106 0.79 7.73 -6.97
N PRO A 107 1.91 8.45 -7.13
CA PRO A 107 1.95 9.88 -6.84
C PRO A 107 1.12 10.72 -7.84
N TYR A 108 0.65 10.11 -8.93
CA TYR A 108 -0.21 10.77 -9.89
C TYR A 108 -1.65 10.96 -9.38
N LEU A 109 -2.22 9.95 -8.72
CA LEU A 109 -3.60 10.02 -8.21
C LEU A 109 -3.67 10.61 -6.81
N ILE A 110 -2.80 10.15 -5.89
CA ILE A 110 -2.77 10.62 -4.50
C ILE A 110 -1.34 11.03 -4.14
N GLN A 111 -1.21 12.18 -3.50
CA GLN A 111 0.03 12.68 -2.92
C GLN A 111 -0.09 12.68 -1.39
N PRO A 112 0.23 11.56 -0.70
CA PRO A 112 -0.02 11.40 0.73
C PRO A 112 0.62 12.48 1.59
N LEU A 113 1.81 12.98 1.21
CA LEU A 113 2.49 14.08 1.92
C LEU A 113 1.64 15.37 1.96
N ALA A 114 0.87 15.65 0.90
CA ALA A 114 -0.04 16.80 0.86
C ALA A 114 -1.27 16.62 1.75
N HIS A 115 -1.50 15.39 2.23
CA HIS A 115 -2.60 15.02 3.11
C HIS A 115 -2.16 14.71 4.54
N GLY A 116 -0.90 14.99 4.88
CA GLY A 116 -0.38 14.87 6.24
C GLY A 116 0.46 13.62 6.53
N ALA A 117 0.64 12.70 5.59
CA ALA A 117 1.61 11.62 5.77
C ALA A 117 3.03 12.19 5.83
N ASP A 118 3.92 11.55 6.59
CA ASP A 118 5.31 11.99 6.76
C ASP A 118 6.25 11.21 5.86
N ILE A 119 6.00 9.92 5.72
CA ILE A 119 6.81 9.00 4.92
C ILE A 119 5.90 8.27 3.95
N VAL A 120 6.32 8.19 2.69
CA VAL A 120 5.61 7.44 1.66
C VAL A 120 6.50 6.33 1.13
N VAL A 121 5.95 5.12 1.02
CA VAL A 121 6.62 4.00 0.38
C VAL A 121 5.87 3.60 -0.89
N HIS A 122 6.62 3.07 -1.85
CA HIS A 122 6.06 2.50 -3.08
C HIS A 122 6.75 1.19 -3.43
N SER A 123 5.97 0.20 -3.81
CA SER A 123 6.49 -0.86 -4.68
C SER A 123 6.57 -0.31 -6.11
N ALA A 124 7.74 0.19 -6.49
CA ALA A 124 7.96 0.70 -7.85
C ALA A 124 7.88 -0.42 -8.93
N THR A 125 7.87 -1.67 -8.49
CA THR A 125 7.57 -2.88 -9.26
C THR A 125 6.23 -2.78 -10.01
N LYS A 126 5.25 -2.06 -9.44
CA LYS A 126 3.87 -2.00 -9.90
C LYS A 126 3.69 -0.85 -10.91
N TYR A 127 2.72 0.01 -10.74
CA TYR A 127 2.40 1.10 -11.67
C TYR A 127 3.57 2.02 -12.03
N LEU A 128 4.52 2.26 -11.12
CA LEU A 128 5.67 3.13 -11.42
C LEU A 128 6.51 2.55 -12.57
N GLY A 129 6.84 1.27 -12.50
CA GLY A 129 7.48 0.55 -13.60
C GLY A 129 6.50 0.22 -14.74
N GLY A 130 5.34 -0.27 -14.40
CA GLY A 130 4.17 -0.46 -15.27
C GLY A 130 4.21 -1.65 -16.23
N HIS A 131 5.29 -2.43 -16.29
CA HIS A 131 5.48 -3.44 -17.33
C HIS A 131 5.73 -4.85 -16.79
N GLY A 132 5.70 -5.04 -15.46
CA GLY A 132 5.99 -6.34 -14.83
C GLY A 132 7.42 -6.85 -15.07
N SER A 133 8.35 -5.99 -15.48
CA SER A 133 9.71 -6.35 -15.93
C SER A 133 10.80 -6.09 -14.91
N ALA A 134 10.54 -5.32 -13.84
CA ALA A 134 11.54 -4.95 -12.86
C ALA A 134 10.95 -4.93 -11.45
N ILE A 135 11.78 -5.30 -10.46
CA ILE A 135 11.44 -5.19 -9.04
C ILE A 135 12.20 -4.00 -8.46
N ALA A 136 11.48 -3.10 -7.78
CA ALA A 136 12.04 -1.93 -7.14
C ALA A 136 11.17 -1.43 -5.98
N GLY A 137 11.76 -0.65 -5.08
CA GLY A 137 11.08 0.05 -4.00
C GLY A 137 11.58 1.47 -3.86
N VAL A 138 10.73 2.36 -3.37
CA VAL A 138 11.05 3.76 -3.11
C VAL A 138 10.54 4.16 -1.73
N ILE A 139 11.35 4.93 -1.02
CA ILE A 139 10.94 5.67 0.18
C ILE A 139 11.02 7.15 -0.15
N VAL A 140 9.97 7.90 0.15
CA VAL A 140 9.90 9.35 0.03
C VAL A 140 9.73 9.93 1.42
N ASP A 141 10.67 10.77 1.82
CA ASP A 141 10.65 11.51 3.08
C ASP A 141 10.01 12.88 2.83
N GLY A 142 8.98 13.22 3.61
CA GLY A 142 8.34 14.53 3.57
C GLY A 142 9.24 15.65 4.06
N GLY A 143 10.23 15.33 4.90
CA GLY A 143 11.21 16.27 5.42
C GLY A 143 10.66 17.29 6.43
N THR A 144 9.43 17.09 6.91
CA THR A 144 8.72 18.04 7.78
C THR A 144 8.46 17.54 9.20
N PHE A 145 8.64 16.22 9.43
CA PHE A 145 8.41 15.66 10.76
C PHE A 145 9.48 16.12 11.75
N ASP A 146 9.05 16.49 12.97
CA ASP A 146 9.96 16.89 14.04
C ASP A 146 10.56 15.69 14.75
N TRP A 147 11.76 15.31 14.36
CA TRP A 147 12.53 14.23 14.99
C TRP A 147 13.07 14.58 16.38
N THR A 148 12.96 15.87 16.83
CA THR A 148 13.46 16.34 18.12
C THR A 148 12.42 16.30 19.23
N ASN A 149 11.25 15.75 18.99
CA ASN A 149 10.12 15.71 19.92
C ASN A 149 10.29 14.77 21.14
N GLY A 150 11.46 14.12 21.26
CA GLY A 150 11.79 13.22 22.37
C GLY A 150 11.52 11.74 22.12
N ASN A 151 10.77 11.38 21.08
CA ASN A 151 10.41 9.99 20.79
C ASN A 151 11.48 9.22 19.99
N PHE A 152 12.45 9.92 19.39
CA PHE A 152 13.38 9.37 18.40
C PHE A 152 14.85 9.61 18.76
N PRO A 153 15.39 8.98 19.83
CA PRO A 153 16.79 9.17 20.24
C PRO A 153 17.79 8.78 19.14
N GLY A 154 17.46 7.80 18.28
CA GLY A 154 18.29 7.44 17.14
C GLY A 154 18.42 8.53 16.05
N PHE A 155 17.70 9.65 16.17
CA PHE A 155 17.87 10.84 15.32
C PHE A 155 18.58 11.98 16.05
N THR A 156 18.48 12.06 17.39
CA THR A 156 18.95 13.19 18.19
C THR A 156 20.25 12.90 18.92
N GLU A 157 20.63 11.65 19.08
CA GLU A 157 21.90 11.25 19.67
C GLU A 157 23.00 11.07 18.60
N PRO A 158 24.29 11.31 18.93
CA PRO A 158 25.38 11.05 18.02
C PRO A 158 25.47 9.58 17.62
N ASP A 159 25.42 9.29 16.32
CA ASP A 159 25.45 7.93 15.79
C ASP A 159 26.88 7.38 15.76
N PRO A 160 27.20 6.34 16.56
CA PRO A 160 28.55 5.78 16.62
C PRO A 160 28.93 5.03 15.33
N SER A 161 27.96 4.58 14.53
CA SER A 161 28.21 3.86 13.28
C SER A 161 28.51 4.78 12.10
N TYR A 162 28.23 6.09 12.26
CA TYR A 162 28.42 7.08 11.19
C TYR A 162 29.05 8.38 11.72
N HIS A 163 30.27 8.27 12.24
CA HIS A 163 31.11 9.40 12.66
C HIS A 163 30.52 10.35 13.72
N GLY A 164 29.54 9.89 14.51
CA GLY A 164 28.89 10.71 15.52
C GLY A 164 27.90 11.73 14.95
N VAL A 165 27.38 11.51 13.75
CA VAL A 165 26.36 12.37 13.14
C VAL A 165 25.08 12.34 13.97
N VAL A 166 24.51 13.51 14.24
CA VAL A 166 23.15 13.69 14.74
C VAL A 166 22.25 13.90 13.53
N PHE A 167 21.41 12.92 13.19
CA PHE A 167 20.64 12.96 11.96
C PHE A 167 19.62 14.10 11.93
N ALA A 168 19.02 14.45 13.08
CA ALA A 168 18.10 15.58 13.18
C ALA A 168 18.71 16.92 12.73
N ASP A 169 20.03 17.11 12.95
CA ASP A 169 20.73 18.34 12.54
C ASP A 169 20.85 18.48 11.01
N LEU A 170 20.59 17.43 10.26
CA LEU A 170 20.60 17.44 8.79
C LEU A 170 19.33 18.07 8.20
N GLY A 171 18.30 18.31 9.02
CA GLY A 171 17.04 18.89 8.58
C GLY A 171 16.22 17.97 7.70
N ALA A 172 15.61 18.50 6.63
CA ALA A 172 14.64 17.79 5.78
C ALA A 172 15.09 16.38 5.31
N PRO A 173 16.34 16.11 4.91
CA PRO A 173 16.74 14.78 4.47
C PRO A 173 17.08 13.80 5.59
N ALA A 174 16.86 14.13 6.87
CA ALA A 174 17.31 13.34 8.03
C ALA A 174 16.89 11.86 7.95
N PHE A 175 15.62 11.61 7.70
CA PHE A 175 15.09 10.25 7.62
C PHE A 175 15.67 9.46 6.44
N ALA A 176 15.68 10.07 5.26
CA ALA A 176 16.16 9.42 4.04
C ALA A 176 17.68 9.14 4.12
N LEU A 177 18.46 10.07 4.67
CA LEU A 177 19.90 9.89 4.84
C LEU A 177 20.20 8.79 5.87
N LYS A 178 19.53 8.79 7.03
CA LYS A 178 19.69 7.73 8.03
C LYS A 178 19.40 6.36 7.44
N ALA A 179 18.25 6.19 6.76
CA ALA A 179 17.91 4.93 6.10
C ALA A 179 18.97 4.50 5.08
N ARG A 180 19.55 5.44 4.34
CA ARG A 180 20.57 5.17 3.32
C ARG A 180 21.91 4.77 3.90
N VAL A 181 22.41 5.50 4.90
CA VAL A 181 23.78 5.28 5.42
C VAL A 181 23.86 4.18 6.47
N GLN A 182 22.72 3.75 7.02
CA GLN A 182 22.60 2.61 7.93
C GLN A 182 21.98 1.42 7.23
N LEU A 183 20.66 1.39 7.08
CA LEU A 183 19.92 0.20 6.66
C LEU A 183 20.27 -0.26 5.25
N LEU A 184 20.32 0.65 4.29
CA LEU A 184 20.67 0.29 2.91
C LEU A 184 22.11 -0.23 2.82
N ARG A 185 23.06 0.43 3.49
CA ARG A 185 24.47 0.02 3.52
C ARG A 185 24.65 -1.32 4.23
N ASP A 186 24.05 -1.47 5.40
CA ASP A 186 24.35 -2.59 6.31
C ASP A 186 23.57 -3.85 5.96
N LEU A 187 22.31 -3.71 5.45
CA LEU A 187 21.47 -4.84 5.04
C LEU A 187 21.54 -5.15 3.54
N GLY A 188 22.16 -4.26 2.74
CA GLY A 188 22.55 -4.53 1.38
C GLY A 188 21.42 -4.63 0.34
N SER A 189 20.20 -4.13 0.65
CA SER A 189 19.07 -4.17 -0.29
C SER A 189 19.18 -3.13 -1.40
N ALA A 190 20.33 -3.07 -2.06
CA ALA A 190 20.59 -2.14 -3.15
C ALA A 190 19.72 -2.47 -4.39
N LEU A 191 19.27 -1.42 -5.07
CA LEU A 191 18.55 -1.55 -6.34
C LEU A 191 19.55 -1.84 -7.47
N SER A 192 19.25 -2.82 -8.33
CA SER A 192 20.00 -3.05 -9.55
C SER A 192 19.96 -1.80 -10.45
N PRO A 193 21.10 -1.34 -11.02
CA PRO A 193 21.12 -0.23 -11.95
C PRO A 193 20.23 -0.45 -13.18
N PHE A 194 20.14 -1.69 -13.66
CA PHE A 194 19.25 -2.04 -14.78
C PHE A 194 17.78 -1.92 -14.40
N ASN A 195 17.39 -2.37 -13.19
CA ASN A 195 16.04 -2.18 -12.72
C ASN A 195 15.72 -0.68 -12.53
N ALA A 196 16.67 0.11 -12.02
CA ALA A 196 16.51 1.55 -11.91
C ALA A 196 16.25 2.21 -13.27
N PHE A 197 16.98 1.81 -14.31
CA PHE A 197 16.77 2.27 -15.67
C PHE A 197 15.37 1.92 -16.19
N LEU A 198 14.91 0.66 -16.03
CA LEU A 198 13.58 0.25 -16.46
C LEU A 198 12.46 1.01 -15.70
N ILE A 199 12.63 1.24 -14.41
CA ILE A 199 11.67 2.02 -13.61
C ILE A 199 11.65 3.49 -14.08
N ALA A 200 12.82 4.09 -14.34
CA ALA A 200 12.91 5.46 -14.86
C ALA A 200 12.16 5.61 -16.17
N GLN A 201 12.33 4.67 -17.11
CA GLN A 201 11.55 4.64 -18.36
C GLN A 201 10.04 4.52 -18.11
N GLY A 202 9.62 3.67 -17.17
CA GLY A 202 8.22 3.53 -16.78
C GLY A 202 7.63 4.84 -16.24
N LEU A 203 8.41 5.60 -15.47
CA LEU A 203 7.96 6.87 -14.89
C LEU A 203 7.66 7.94 -15.94
N GLU A 204 8.37 7.95 -17.08
CA GLU A 204 8.15 8.92 -18.14
C GLU A 204 6.72 8.90 -18.72
N THR A 205 6.07 7.72 -18.68
CA THR A 205 4.70 7.54 -19.19
C THR A 205 3.67 7.30 -18.08
N LEU A 206 4.03 7.50 -16.82
CA LEU A 206 3.17 7.16 -15.67
C LEU A 206 1.79 7.82 -15.77
N SER A 207 1.74 9.12 -16.00
CA SER A 207 0.48 9.87 -16.03
C SER A 207 -0.46 9.35 -17.14
N LEU A 208 0.07 9.15 -18.34
CA LEU A 208 -0.70 8.65 -19.49
C LEU A 208 -1.26 7.23 -19.22
N ARG A 209 -0.44 6.37 -18.64
CA ARG A 209 -0.86 5.01 -18.30
C ARG A 209 -1.92 5.00 -17.20
N VAL A 210 -1.68 5.75 -16.12
CA VAL A 210 -2.60 5.75 -14.98
C VAL A 210 -3.94 6.36 -15.36
N GLU A 211 -3.98 7.42 -16.17
CA GLU A 211 -5.24 7.95 -16.72
C GLU A 211 -6.03 6.88 -17.49
N ARG A 212 -5.37 6.13 -18.37
CA ARG A 212 -6.01 5.06 -19.14
C ARG A 212 -6.46 3.91 -18.23
N HIS A 213 -5.62 3.49 -17.28
CA HIS A 213 -5.97 2.48 -16.29
C HIS A 213 -7.25 2.84 -15.52
N VAL A 214 -7.31 4.08 -15.00
CA VAL A 214 -8.46 4.58 -14.22
C VAL A 214 -9.71 4.66 -15.09
N ALA A 215 -9.59 5.21 -16.30
CA ALA A 215 -10.73 5.31 -17.22
C ALA A 215 -11.32 3.93 -17.56
N ASN A 216 -10.48 2.94 -17.80
CA ASN A 216 -10.89 1.58 -18.06
C ASN A 216 -11.54 0.95 -16.81
N ALA A 217 -10.90 1.10 -15.64
CA ALA A 217 -11.41 0.54 -14.39
C ALA A 217 -12.77 1.10 -14.01
N GLN A 218 -12.99 2.40 -14.19
CA GLN A 218 -14.28 3.05 -13.94
C GLN A 218 -15.38 2.44 -14.80
N ARG A 219 -15.16 2.32 -16.11
CA ARG A 219 -16.16 1.73 -17.04
C ARG A 219 -16.45 0.27 -16.74
N ILE A 220 -15.40 -0.52 -16.40
CA ILE A 220 -15.58 -1.92 -15.99
C ILE A 220 -16.36 -2.01 -14.68
N ALA A 221 -16.07 -1.17 -13.71
CA ALA A 221 -16.77 -1.15 -12.43
C ALA A 221 -18.28 -0.82 -12.61
N GLU A 222 -18.60 0.19 -13.43
CA GLU A 222 -19.97 0.57 -13.77
C GLU A 222 -20.71 -0.55 -14.50
N PHE A 223 -20.06 -1.23 -15.45
CA PHE A 223 -20.61 -2.39 -16.14
C PHE A 223 -20.91 -3.55 -15.17
N LEU A 224 -19.96 -3.87 -14.29
CA LEU A 224 -20.12 -4.95 -13.33
C LEU A 224 -21.19 -4.64 -12.28
N GLU A 225 -21.30 -3.38 -11.82
CA GLU A 225 -22.33 -2.98 -10.87
C GLU A 225 -23.76 -3.15 -11.43
N ALA A 226 -23.91 -2.99 -12.74
CA ALA A 226 -25.18 -3.17 -13.42
C ALA A 226 -25.48 -4.63 -13.83
N HIS A 227 -24.51 -5.54 -13.67
CA HIS A 227 -24.65 -6.91 -14.17
C HIS A 227 -25.45 -7.79 -13.20
N PRO A 228 -26.47 -8.57 -13.67
CA PRO A 228 -27.35 -9.34 -12.80
C PRO A 228 -26.68 -10.47 -12.01
N ASP A 229 -25.55 -11.00 -12.48
CA ASP A 229 -24.80 -12.07 -11.81
C ASP A 229 -23.75 -11.53 -10.81
N VAL A 230 -23.61 -10.22 -10.71
CA VAL A 230 -22.70 -9.55 -9.77
C VAL A 230 -23.48 -9.10 -8.53
N VAL A 231 -23.03 -9.55 -7.38
CA VAL A 231 -23.67 -9.27 -6.08
C VAL A 231 -23.23 -7.90 -5.54
N SER A 232 -21.92 -7.58 -5.70
CA SER A 232 -21.34 -6.32 -5.25
C SER A 232 -20.06 -6.01 -6.01
N VAL A 233 -19.69 -4.73 -6.06
CA VAL A 233 -18.44 -4.24 -6.64
C VAL A 233 -17.72 -3.36 -5.61
N ASN A 234 -16.46 -3.67 -5.33
CA ASN A 234 -15.61 -2.83 -4.48
C ASN A 234 -14.69 -1.98 -5.37
N TYR A 235 -15.06 -0.73 -5.52
CA TYR A 235 -14.28 0.28 -6.24
C TYR A 235 -14.69 1.67 -5.75
N ALA A 236 -13.75 2.43 -5.19
CA ALA A 236 -14.05 3.73 -4.58
C ALA A 236 -14.46 4.82 -5.57
N GLY A 237 -14.36 4.56 -6.88
CA GLY A 237 -14.88 5.42 -7.94
C GLY A 237 -16.39 5.30 -8.21
N LEU A 238 -17.08 4.32 -7.62
CA LEU A 238 -18.53 4.16 -7.74
C LEU A 238 -19.25 4.96 -6.66
N PRO A 239 -20.36 5.67 -7.00
CA PRO A 239 -21.17 6.39 -6.01
C PRO A 239 -21.76 5.51 -4.89
N SER A 240 -21.92 4.21 -5.14
CA SER A 240 -22.36 3.23 -4.15
C SER A 240 -21.30 2.86 -3.12
N SER A 241 -20.03 3.18 -3.38
CA SER A 241 -18.92 2.88 -2.47
C SER A 241 -18.98 3.74 -1.20
N PRO A 242 -18.78 3.17 0.00
CA PRO A 242 -18.68 3.95 1.23
C PRO A 242 -17.50 4.93 1.23
N TRP A 243 -16.47 4.69 0.43
CA TRP A 243 -15.29 5.55 0.31
C TRP A 243 -15.36 6.55 -0.85
N TYR A 244 -16.50 6.65 -1.56
CA TYR A 244 -16.63 7.51 -2.74
C TYR A 244 -16.30 8.99 -2.45
N GLU A 245 -16.90 9.56 -1.39
CA GLU A 245 -16.67 10.97 -1.05
C GLU A 245 -15.23 11.23 -0.58
N LEU A 246 -14.66 10.34 0.22
CA LEU A 246 -13.26 10.42 0.62
C LEU A 246 -12.34 10.29 -0.60
N GLY A 247 -12.59 9.31 -1.47
CA GLY A 247 -11.85 9.11 -2.71
C GLY A 247 -11.86 10.35 -3.60
N ARG A 248 -13.01 10.97 -3.81
CA ARG A 248 -13.12 12.23 -4.58
C ARG A 248 -12.32 13.38 -3.97
N LYS A 249 -12.25 13.44 -2.64
CA LYS A 249 -11.54 14.50 -1.92
C LYS A 249 -10.03 14.37 -2.05
N ILE A 250 -9.46 13.16 -1.86
CA ILE A 250 -8.01 12.96 -1.80
C ILE A 250 -7.41 12.45 -3.12
N ALA A 251 -8.23 11.88 -4.00
CA ALA A 251 -7.86 11.33 -5.29
C ALA A 251 -8.74 11.90 -6.44
N PRO A 252 -8.72 13.21 -6.70
CA PRO A 252 -9.62 13.85 -7.66
C PRO A 252 -9.43 13.38 -9.11
N ARG A 253 -8.31 12.71 -9.41
CA ARG A 253 -8.02 12.13 -10.74
C ARG A 253 -8.46 10.67 -10.88
N GLY A 254 -9.05 10.07 -9.81
CA GLY A 254 -9.53 8.69 -9.77
C GLY A 254 -8.90 7.86 -8.66
N THR A 255 -9.53 6.73 -8.36
CA THR A 255 -9.24 5.89 -7.20
C THR A 255 -8.48 4.60 -7.56
N GLY A 256 -7.62 4.65 -8.56
CA GLY A 256 -6.80 3.52 -8.99
C GLY A 256 -7.46 2.65 -10.05
N ALA A 257 -6.85 1.50 -10.32
CA ALA A 257 -7.30 0.58 -11.36
C ALA A 257 -7.29 -0.90 -10.88
N VAL A 258 -7.37 -1.09 -9.59
CA VAL A 258 -7.69 -2.39 -8.99
C VAL A 258 -9.11 -2.32 -8.47
N LEU A 259 -9.90 -3.31 -8.79
CA LEU A 259 -11.27 -3.47 -8.29
C LEU A 259 -11.53 -4.92 -7.94
N SER A 260 -12.49 -5.17 -7.09
CA SER A 260 -12.96 -6.52 -6.81
C SER A 260 -14.49 -6.56 -6.86
N PHE A 261 -15.04 -7.70 -7.17
CA PHE A 261 -16.47 -7.92 -7.23
C PHE A 261 -16.82 -9.34 -6.80
N GLU A 262 -18.03 -9.51 -6.31
CA GLU A 262 -18.56 -10.80 -5.87
C GLU A 262 -19.51 -11.36 -6.93
N LEU A 263 -19.28 -12.61 -7.37
CA LEU A 263 -20.16 -13.33 -8.26
C LEU A 263 -21.18 -14.17 -7.49
N ALA A 264 -22.43 -14.13 -7.95
CA ALA A 264 -23.42 -15.11 -7.54
C ALA A 264 -22.97 -16.52 -7.95
N GLY A 265 -23.09 -17.50 -7.04
CA GLY A 265 -22.64 -18.88 -7.28
C GLY A 265 -21.28 -19.24 -6.66
N GLY A 266 -20.63 -18.32 -5.94
CA GLY A 266 -19.48 -18.60 -5.08
C GLY A 266 -18.23 -19.09 -5.83
N ILE A 267 -17.49 -20.02 -5.21
CA ILE A 267 -16.17 -20.49 -5.71
C ILE A 267 -16.22 -20.99 -7.16
N GLU A 268 -17.23 -21.76 -7.52
CA GLU A 268 -17.32 -22.37 -8.86
C GLU A 268 -17.58 -21.31 -9.92
N ALA A 269 -18.41 -20.31 -9.62
CA ALA A 269 -18.64 -19.17 -10.53
C ALA A 269 -17.35 -18.33 -10.69
N GLY A 270 -16.65 -18.04 -9.60
CA GLY A 270 -15.39 -17.30 -9.64
C GLY A 270 -14.31 -18.00 -10.47
N LYS A 271 -14.13 -19.30 -10.30
CA LYS A 271 -13.20 -20.12 -11.11
C LYS A 271 -13.62 -20.13 -12.59
N ALA A 272 -14.89 -20.44 -12.87
CA ALA A 272 -15.39 -20.51 -14.24
C ALA A 272 -15.25 -19.16 -14.96
N PHE A 273 -15.48 -18.05 -14.27
CA PHE A 273 -15.26 -16.72 -14.81
C PHE A 273 -13.79 -16.51 -15.21
N VAL A 274 -12.86 -16.78 -14.28
CA VAL A 274 -11.44 -16.58 -14.54
C VAL A 274 -10.94 -17.47 -15.69
N ASP A 275 -11.38 -18.72 -15.73
CA ASP A 275 -10.96 -19.69 -16.76
C ASP A 275 -11.52 -19.34 -18.16
N ALA A 276 -12.64 -18.61 -18.22
CA ALA A 276 -13.26 -18.20 -19.49
C ALA A 276 -12.64 -16.94 -20.10
N LEU A 277 -11.87 -16.17 -19.33
CA LEU A 277 -11.26 -14.93 -19.81
C LEU A 277 -10.10 -15.21 -20.78
N THR A 278 -10.09 -14.46 -21.87
CA THR A 278 -9.04 -14.60 -22.92
C THR A 278 -8.07 -13.40 -22.94
N LEU A 279 -8.54 -12.22 -22.58
CA LEU A 279 -7.70 -11.00 -22.53
C LEU A 279 -6.93 -10.91 -21.24
N HIS A 280 -7.58 -11.14 -20.09
CA HIS A 280 -6.96 -11.00 -18.77
C HIS A 280 -6.03 -12.18 -18.48
N SER A 281 -4.79 -11.88 -18.10
CA SER A 281 -3.86 -12.90 -17.64
C SER A 281 -4.17 -13.32 -16.20
N HIS A 282 -4.27 -14.62 -15.94
CA HIS A 282 -4.45 -15.17 -14.59
C HIS A 282 -3.12 -15.10 -13.81
N VAL A 283 -2.83 -13.94 -13.25
CA VAL A 283 -1.57 -13.66 -12.52
C VAL A 283 -1.86 -12.80 -11.30
N ALA A 284 -1.33 -13.23 -10.16
CA ALA A 284 -1.44 -12.51 -8.88
C ALA A 284 -0.50 -11.29 -8.82
N ASN A 285 -0.65 -10.34 -9.75
CA ASN A 285 0.07 -9.09 -9.78
C ASN A 285 -0.92 -7.91 -9.94
N ILE A 286 -0.43 -6.68 -9.92
CA ILE A 286 -1.15 -5.44 -10.19
C ILE A 286 -0.22 -4.45 -10.88
N GLY A 287 -0.78 -3.41 -11.50
CA GLY A 287 -0.01 -2.29 -12.02
C GLY A 287 0.78 -2.57 -13.29
N ASP A 288 0.43 -3.64 -14.00
CA ASP A 288 0.92 -3.96 -15.33
C ASP A 288 0.06 -3.26 -16.39
N VAL A 289 0.62 -2.91 -17.52
CA VAL A 289 -0.12 -2.38 -18.69
C VAL A 289 -1.14 -3.39 -19.22
N ARG A 290 -0.96 -4.68 -18.94
CA ARG A 290 -1.88 -5.78 -19.26
C ARG A 290 -2.90 -5.95 -18.14
N SER A 291 -4.12 -6.27 -18.52
CA SER A 291 -5.18 -6.63 -17.58
C SER A 291 -4.91 -7.99 -16.94
N LEU A 292 -5.04 -8.04 -15.61
CA LEU A 292 -4.79 -9.23 -14.81
C LEU A 292 -6.03 -9.58 -13.98
N VAL A 293 -6.22 -10.85 -13.71
CA VAL A 293 -7.31 -11.38 -12.91
C VAL A 293 -6.83 -12.44 -11.93
N ILE A 294 -7.45 -12.49 -10.77
CA ILE A 294 -7.34 -13.61 -9.84
C ILE A 294 -8.70 -13.91 -9.19
N HIS A 295 -8.87 -15.15 -8.79
CA HIS A 295 -9.89 -15.58 -7.84
C HIS A 295 -9.19 -15.85 -6.49
N PRO A 296 -9.19 -14.90 -5.53
CA PRO A 296 -8.35 -14.96 -4.33
C PRO A 296 -8.56 -16.23 -3.51
N ALA A 297 -9.79 -16.69 -3.34
CA ALA A 297 -10.12 -17.87 -2.53
C ALA A 297 -9.43 -19.16 -3.03
N SER A 298 -9.26 -19.31 -4.35
CA SER A 298 -8.62 -20.50 -4.95
C SER A 298 -7.13 -20.30 -5.30
N THR A 299 -6.57 -19.11 -5.07
CA THR A 299 -5.19 -18.79 -5.44
C THR A 299 -4.41 -18.21 -4.25
N THR A 300 -4.42 -16.90 -4.07
CA THR A 300 -3.57 -16.20 -3.08
C THR A 300 -3.94 -16.50 -1.62
N HIS A 301 -5.16 -16.97 -1.35
CA HIS A 301 -5.67 -17.27 -0.01
C HIS A 301 -6.08 -18.74 0.16
N GLN A 302 -5.73 -19.61 -0.79
CA GLN A 302 -6.14 -21.04 -0.78
C GLN A 302 -5.63 -21.83 0.42
N GLN A 303 -4.56 -21.37 1.09
CA GLN A 303 -4.02 -22.00 2.30
C GLN A 303 -4.80 -21.65 3.57
N LEU A 304 -5.68 -20.66 3.53
CA LEU A 304 -6.52 -20.23 4.65
C LEU A 304 -7.80 -21.07 4.71
N THR A 305 -8.32 -21.28 5.90
CA THR A 305 -9.65 -21.83 6.10
C THR A 305 -10.73 -20.87 5.60
N ALA A 306 -11.96 -21.35 5.37
CA ALA A 306 -13.05 -20.49 4.94
C ALA A 306 -13.34 -19.33 5.91
N GLU A 307 -13.20 -19.57 7.22
CA GLU A 307 -13.37 -18.55 8.25
C GLU A 307 -12.25 -17.50 8.19
N GLU A 308 -11.01 -17.92 8.02
CA GLU A 308 -9.85 -17.02 7.87
C GLU A 308 -9.94 -16.21 6.57
N GLN A 309 -10.40 -16.81 5.47
CA GLN A 309 -10.66 -16.10 4.22
C GLN A 309 -11.69 -14.99 4.42
N LEU A 310 -12.82 -15.28 5.06
CA LEU A 310 -13.84 -14.28 5.36
C LEU A 310 -13.32 -13.18 6.28
N ALA A 311 -12.53 -13.51 7.30
CA ALA A 311 -11.91 -12.55 8.20
C ALA A 311 -10.96 -11.58 7.47
N THR A 312 -10.30 -12.05 6.39
CA THR A 312 -9.45 -11.20 5.53
C THR A 312 -10.25 -10.50 4.42
N GLY A 313 -11.58 -10.68 4.36
CA GLY A 313 -12.47 -10.08 3.37
C GLY A 313 -12.48 -10.81 2.02
N VAL A 314 -12.03 -12.05 1.99
CA VAL A 314 -12.08 -12.90 0.80
C VAL A 314 -13.30 -13.80 0.90
N THR A 315 -14.33 -13.47 0.13
CA THR A 315 -15.56 -14.25 -0.01
C THR A 315 -15.40 -15.33 -1.10
N PRO A 316 -16.26 -16.38 -1.09
CA PRO A 316 -16.11 -17.48 -2.04
C PRO A 316 -16.19 -17.10 -3.52
N GLY A 317 -16.99 -16.10 -3.89
CA GLY A 317 -17.16 -15.65 -5.27
C GLY A 317 -16.34 -14.39 -5.63
N LEU A 318 -15.43 -13.96 -4.73
CA LEU A 318 -14.65 -12.75 -4.94
C LEU A 318 -13.67 -12.91 -6.11
N VAL A 319 -13.78 -12.01 -7.08
CA VAL A 319 -12.82 -11.85 -8.18
C VAL A 319 -12.13 -10.50 -8.05
N ARG A 320 -10.82 -10.45 -8.25
CA ARG A 320 -10.06 -9.19 -8.30
C ARG A 320 -9.52 -8.97 -9.70
N LEU A 321 -9.80 -7.79 -10.25
CA LEU A 321 -9.20 -7.31 -11.50
C LEU A 321 -8.12 -6.26 -11.19
N ALA A 322 -7.01 -6.34 -11.91
CA ALA A 322 -6.07 -5.24 -12.07
C ALA A 322 -6.15 -4.82 -13.54
N VAL A 323 -6.85 -3.72 -13.77
CA VAL A 323 -7.24 -3.32 -15.13
C VAL A 323 -6.07 -2.67 -15.84
N GLY A 324 -5.79 -3.12 -17.06
CA GLY A 324 -4.72 -2.64 -17.93
C GLY A 324 -5.11 -1.42 -18.77
N ILE A 325 -4.33 -1.18 -19.83
CA ILE A 325 -4.51 -0.03 -20.74
C ILE A 325 -5.02 -0.43 -22.13
N GLU A 326 -5.47 -1.66 -22.29
CA GLU A 326 -6.03 -2.18 -23.53
C GLU A 326 -7.23 -1.35 -23.98
N GLY A 327 -7.75 -1.59 -25.18
CA GLY A 327 -8.98 -0.97 -25.64
C GLY A 327 -10.15 -1.40 -24.76
N ILE A 328 -10.97 -0.45 -24.31
CA ILE A 328 -12.07 -0.76 -23.37
C ILE A 328 -13.16 -1.61 -24.02
N ASP A 329 -13.23 -1.64 -25.32
CA ASP A 329 -14.23 -2.41 -26.08
C ASP A 329 -13.74 -3.86 -26.36
N ASP A 330 -12.45 -4.18 -26.04
CA ASP A 330 -11.88 -5.53 -26.11
C ASP A 330 -12.24 -6.37 -24.90
#